data_c5a25877cb16e21c9819d9a69bc4072d
#
_entry.id   c5a25877cb16e21c9819d9a69bc4072d
#
_cell.length_a   1.000
_cell.length_b   1.000
_cell.length_c   1.000
_cell.angle_alpha   90.00
_cell.angle_beta   90.00
_cell.angle_gamma   90.00
#
_symmetry.space_group_name_H-M   'P 1'
#
loop_
_entity.id
_entity.type
_entity.pdbx_description
1 polymer ?
#
loop_
_entity_poly.entity_id
_entity_poly.type
_entity_poly.pdbx_seq_one_letter_code
_entity_poly.pdbx_strand_id
1 'polypeptide(L)'
;DAWPEDTRWVYDNALKRGYHALSVQCPGQGMAIRVNGLPFRYDWENVVTPIVDVAVQLEGVDPERIGLMGLSFGGYLAPRAAVFEKRLKVCVANPGVLNWGESIRIGLPPQMSEAFEQGPEAFDAVVEQMRAHSALVDWFLRDSVWKHGVATPYELIQEFDRCDLTDLAGQIEAE
;
A
#
# COMPACT_ATOMS: atom_id res chain seq x y z
N ASP A 1 -4.72 5.51 6.52
CA ASP A 1 -6.09 5.11 6.25
C ASP A 1 -6.71 6.11 5.28
N ALA A 2 -6.73 5.75 4.00
CA ALA A 2 -7.25 6.64 2.98
C ALA A 2 -8.74 6.37 2.74
N TRP A 3 -9.50 7.46 2.62
CA TRP A 3 -10.87 7.45 2.16
C TRP A 3 -10.92 7.94 0.69
N PRO A 4 -11.95 7.61 -0.09
CA PRO A 4 -12.10 8.14 -1.44
C PRO A 4 -12.00 9.65 -1.51
N GLU A 5 -12.52 10.33 -0.50
CA GLU A 5 -12.50 11.78 -0.37
C GLU A 5 -11.09 12.37 -0.27
N ASP A 6 -10.15 11.64 0.33
CA ASP A 6 -8.76 12.07 0.48
C ASP A 6 -8.04 12.14 -0.88
N THR A 7 -8.50 11.36 -1.86
CA THR A 7 -7.96 11.31 -3.22
C THR A 7 -8.78 12.13 -4.22
N ARG A 8 -9.74 12.93 -3.75
CA ARG A 8 -10.66 13.72 -4.60
C ARG A 8 -9.93 14.58 -5.62
N TRP A 9 -8.82 15.19 -5.22
CA TRP A 9 -8.00 16.01 -6.09
C TRP A 9 -7.44 15.23 -7.30
N VAL A 10 -7.24 13.91 -7.18
CA VAL A 10 -6.80 13.05 -8.30
C VAL A 10 -7.95 12.85 -9.28
N TYR A 11 -9.07 12.30 -8.82
CA TYR A 11 -10.16 11.94 -9.72
C TYR A 11 -10.90 13.16 -10.28
N ASP A 12 -11.03 14.27 -9.54
CA ASP A 12 -11.56 15.53 -10.08
C ASP A 12 -10.71 16.03 -11.26
N ASN A 13 -9.39 15.88 -11.20
CA ASN A 13 -8.50 16.26 -12.28
C ASN A 13 -8.54 15.27 -13.47
N ALA A 14 -8.76 13.99 -13.23
CA ALA A 14 -8.96 12.98 -14.26
C ALA A 14 -10.27 13.27 -15.03
N LEU A 15 -11.37 13.50 -14.32
CA LEU A 15 -12.68 13.85 -14.91
C LEU A 15 -12.62 15.11 -15.77
N LYS A 16 -11.94 16.17 -15.31
CA LYS A 16 -11.75 17.41 -16.09
C LYS A 16 -10.98 17.19 -17.40
N ARG A 17 -10.25 16.10 -17.53
CA ARG A 17 -9.49 15.70 -18.71
C ARG A 17 -10.22 14.68 -19.59
N GLY A 18 -11.47 14.34 -19.24
CA GLY A 18 -12.29 13.40 -19.98
C GLY A 18 -12.03 11.94 -19.67
N TYR A 19 -11.32 11.63 -18.58
CA TYR A 19 -11.20 10.26 -18.09
C TYR A 19 -12.38 9.89 -17.21
N HIS A 20 -12.74 8.62 -17.18
CA HIS A 20 -13.48 8.05 -16.07
C HIS A 20 -12.55 7.84 -14.88
N ALA A 21 -13.09 7.87 -13.67
CA ALA A 21 -12.32 7.61 -12.46
C ALA A 21 -13.12 6.71 -11.51
N LEU A 22 -12.50 5.61 -11.09
CA LEU A 22 -13.01 4.69 -10.10
C LEU A 22 -12.15 4.76 -8.84
N SER A 23 -12.73 5.23 -7.75
CA SER A 23 -12.08 5.21 -6.43
C SER A 23 -12.68 4.09 -5.59
N VAL A 24 -11.83 3.24 -5.03
CA VAL A 24 -12.25 2.05 -4.30
C VAL A 24 -11.61 1.99 -2.92
N GLN A 25 -12.34 1.45 -1.95
CA GLN A 25 -11.79 1.12 -0.63
C GLN A 25 -11.33 -0.34 -0.64
N CYS A 26 -10.03 -0.52 -0.58
CA CYS A 26 -9.39 -1.82 -0.64
C CYS A 26 -9.01 -2.34 0.76
N PRO A 27 -8.55 -3.59 0.90
CA PRO A 27 -7.97 -4.11 2.14
C PRO A 27 -7.02 -3.12 2.81
N GLY A 28 -7.09 -2.98 4.13
CA GLY A 28 -6.33 -1.99 4.91
C GLY A 28 -6.88 -0.56 4.87
N GLN A 29 -7.95 -0.28 4.11
CA GLN A 29 -8.47 1.06 3.88
C GLN A 29 -9.95 1.18 4.27
N GLY A 30 -10.34 2.36 4.75
CA GLY A 30 -11.72 2.77 4.96
C GLY A 30 -12.62 1.70 5.59
N MET A 31 -13.74 1.43 4.95
CA MET A 31 -14.71 0.43 5.40
C MET A 31 -14.24 -1.01 5.20
N ALA A 32 -13.31 -1.26 4.27
CA ALA A 32 -12.80 -2.61 4.05
C ALA A 32 -12.12 -3.17 5.31
N ILE A 33 -11.32 -2.38 6.00
CA ILE A 33 -10.73 -2.82 7.27
C ILE A 33 -11.70 -2.66 8.45
N ARG A 34 -12.47 -1.55 8.54
CA ARG A 34 -13.32 -1.26 9.70
C ARG A 34 -14.55 -2.13 9.82
N VAL A 35 -15.16 -2.49 8.72
CA VAL A 35 -16.40 -3.27 8.69
C VAL A 35 -16.14 -4.72 8.34
N ASN A 36 -15.26 -4.96 7.38
CA ASN A 36 -15.03 -6.30 6.85
C ASN A 36 -13.80 -6.98 7.46
N GLY A 37 -12.99 -6.25 8.25
CA GLY A 37 -11.80 -6.78 8.90
C GLY A 37 -10.69 -7.20 7.92
N LEU A 38 -10.66 -6.61 6.72
CA LEU A 38 -9.69 -6.96 5.68
C LEU A 38 -8.41 -6.12 5.84
N PRO A 39 -7.30 -6.70 6.30
CA PRO A 39 -6.03 -6.00 6.43
C PRO A 39 -5.36 -5.78 5.07
N PHE A 40 -4.34 -4.92 5.03
CA PHE A 40 -3.44 -4.82 3.90
C PHE A 40 -2.80 -6.17 3.59
N ARG A 41 -2.46 -6.37 2.32
CA ARG A 41 -1.74 -7.55 1.84
C ARG A 41 -0.68 -7.14 0.82
N TYR A 42 0.41 -7.87 0.76
CA TYR A 42 1.54 -7.58 -0.14
C TYR A 42 1.27 -7.97 -1.61
N ASP A 43 0.42 -8.98 -1.83
CA ASP A 43 0.06 -9.56 -3.12
C ASP A 43 -1.15 -8.84 -3.74
N TRP A 44 -0.94 -7.55 -4.09
CA TRP A 44 -2.00 -6.62 -4.45
C TRP A 44 -2.69 -6.94 -5.78
N GLU A 45 -2.11 -7.78 -6.60
CA GLU A 45 -2.75 -8.34 -7.79
C GLU A 45 -4.08 -9.02 -7.48
N ASN A 46 -4.16 -9.70 -6.34
CA ASN A 46 -5.39 -10.37 -5.90
C ASN A 46 -6.50 -9.38 -5.48
N VAL A 47 -6.15 -8.11 -5.31
CA VAL A 47 -7.11 -7.03 -5.03
C VAL A 47 -7.49 -6.32 -6.32
N VAL A 48 -6.52 -5.98 -7.16
CA VAL A 48 -6.74 -5.16 -8.36
C VAL A 48 -7.42 -5.96 -9.47
N THR A 49 -7.05 -7.21 -9.69
CA THR A 49 -7.63 -8.03 -10.76
C THR A 49 -9.16 -8.12 -10.68
N PRO A 50 -9.79 -8.43 -9.52
CA PRO A 50 -11.25 -8.40 -9.41
C PRO A 50 -11.86 -7.01 -9.61
N ILE A 51 -11.15 -5.94 -9.24
CA ILE A 51 -11.62 -4.57 -9.48
C ILE A 51 -11.62 -4.26 -10.98
N VAL A 52 -10.58 -4.67 -11.70
CA VAL A 52 -10.50 -4.51 -13.17
C VAL A 52 -11.60 -5.34 -13.84
N ASP A 53 -11.89 -6.56 -13.36
CA ASP A 53 -12.99 -7.39 -13.88
C ASP A 53 -14.34 -6.68 -13.81
N VAL A 54 -14.58 -5.93 -12.75
CA VAL A 54 -15.80 -5.11 -12.61
C VAL A 54 -15.70 -3.85 -13.47
N ALA A 55 -14.56 -3.18 -13.45
CA ALA A 55 -14.37 -1.90 -14.16
C ALA A 55 -14.60 -2.02 -15.66
N VAL A 56 -14.11 -3.10 -16.30
CA VAL A 56 -14.27 -3.31 -17.76
C VAL A 56 -15.72 -3.57 -18.20
N GLN A 57 -16.62 -3.84 -17.24
CA GLN A 57 -18.03 -4.07 -17.50
C GLN A 57 -18.89 -2.81 -17.34
N LEU A 58 -18.31 -1.72 -16.84
CA LEU A 58 -19.03 -0.47 -16.67
C LEU A 58 -19.22 0.21 -18.02
N GLU A 59 -20.41 0.78 -18.21
CA GLU A 59 -20.73 1.52 -19.43
C GLU A 59 -19.75 2.68 -19.67
N GLY A 60 -19.24 2.79 -20.88
CA GLY A 60 -18.31 3.85 -21.29
C GLY A 60 -16.84 3.60 -20.94
N VAL A 61 -16.52 2.48 -20.28
CA VAL A 61 -15.13 2.10 -20.03
C VAL A 61 -14.53 1.39 -21.24
N ASP A 62 -13.38 1.86 -21.68
CA ASP A 62 -12.57 1.22 -22.72
C ASP A 62 -11.58 0.25 -22.04
N PRO A 63 -11.72 -1.08 -22.23
CA PRO A 63 -10.86 -2.06 -21.59
C PRO A 63 -9.40 -1.99 -22.04
N GLU A 64 -9.13 -1.38 -23.20
CA GLU A 64 -7.76 -1.18 -23.71
C GLU A 64 -7.10 0.10 -23.18
N ARG A 65 -7.77 0.85 -22.31
CA ARG A 65 -7.31 2.16 -21.82
C ARG A 65 -7.45 2.30 -20.30
N ILE A 66 -7.08 1.27 -19.56
CA ILE A 66 -7.18 1.24 -18.10
C ILE A 66 -5.83 1.62 -17.50
N GLY A 67 -5.84 2.60 -16.58
CA GLY A 67 -4.69 2.98 -15.77
C GLY A 67 -4.94 2.77 -14.29
N LEU A 68 -3.89 2.53 -13.54
CA LEU A 68 -3.88 2.42 -12.09
C LEU A 68 -2.95 3.46 -11.48
N MET A 69 -3.42 4.16 -10.45
CA MET A 69 -2.59 5.10 -9.69
C MET A 69 -2.52 4.68 -8.22
N GLY A 70 -1.32 4.62 -7.68
CA GLY A 70 -1.04 4.37 -6.27
C GLY A 70 -0.31 5.53 -5.62
N LEU A 71 -0.77 5.94 -4.41
CA LEU A 71 -0.19 7.02 -3.61
C LEU A 71 0.41 6.45 -2.32
N SER A 72 1.55 7.00 -1.87
CA SER A 72 2.23 6.57 -0.66
C SER A 72 2.58 5.08 -0.71
N PHE A 73 2.08 4.26 0.21
CA PHE A 73 2.21 2.79 0.13
C PHE A 73 1.64 2.21 -1.18
N GLY A 74 0.66 2.89 -1.79
CA GLY A 74 0.18 2.58 -3.14
C GLY A 74 1.27 2.64 -4.21
N GLY A 75 2.38 3.33 -3.95
CA GLY A 75 3.56 3.36 -4.83
C GLY A 75 4.33 2.04 -4.91
N TYR A 76 4.09 1.11 -3.97
CA TYR A 76 4.44 -0.30 -4.09
C TYR A 76 3.25 -1.12 -4.64
N LEU A 77 2.05 -0.91 -4.09
CA LEU A 77 0.89 -1.74 -4.35
C LEU A 77 0.43 -1.70 -5.82
N ALA A 78 0.44 -0.51 -6.44
CA ALA A 78 0.03 -0.36 -7.84
C ALA A 78 1.01 -1.04 -8.82
N PRO A 79 2.33 -0.82 -8.75
CA PRO A 79 3.30 -1.58 -9.54
C PRO A 79 3.23 -3.10 -9.29
N ARG A 80 3.02 -3.53 -8.04
CA ARG A 80 2.82 -4.95 -7.72
C ARG A 80 1.65 -5.54 -8.52
N ALA A 81 0.52 -4.85 -8.55
CA ALA A 81 -0.62 -5.30 -9.34
C ALA A 81 -0.31 -5.30 -10.84
N ALA A 82 0.40 -4.27 -11.34
CA ALA A 82 0.74 -4.15 -12.76
C ALA A 82 1.70 -5.25 -13.27
N VAL A 83 2.46 -5.89 -12.38
CA VAL A 83 3.24 -7.09 -12.74
C VAL A 83 2.33 -8.21 -13.28
N PHE A 84 1.16 -8.40 -12.67
CA PHE A 84 0.29 -9.55 -12.94
C PHE A 84 -0.97 -9.18 -13.73
N GLU A 85 -1.49 -7.96 -13.58
CA GLU A 85 -2.69 -7.48 -14.27
C GLU A 85 -2.32 -6.79 -15.60
N LYS A 86 -2.26 -7.56 -16.66
CA LYS A 86 -1.78 -7.13 -17.99
C LYS A 86 -2.77 -6.23 -18.76
N ARG A 87 -3.99 -6.07 -18.27
CA ARG A 87 -4.96 -5.13 -18.83
C ARG A 87 -4.66 -3.68 -18.45
N LEU A 88 -3.83 -3.46 -17.43
CA LEU A 88 -3.35 -2.14 -17.10
C LEU A 88 -2.36 -1.65 -18.17
N LYS A 89 -2.65 -0.48 -18.75
CA LYS A 89 -1.81 0.15 -19.76
C LYS A 89 -0.93 1.27 -19.20
N VAL A 90 -1.32 1.84 -18.09
CA VAL A 90 -0.57 2.88 -17.36
C VAL A 90 -0.58 2.55 -15.88
N CYS A 91 0.59 2.66 -15.25
CA CYS A 91 0.74 2.53 -13.81
C CYS A 91 1.47 3.78 -13.26
N VAL A 92 0.77 4.57 -12.44
CA VAL A 92 1.35 5.75 -11.79
C VAL A 92 1.65 5.42 -10.34
N ALA A 93 2.93 5.35 -9.99
CA ALA A 93 3.43 5.13 -8.64
C ALA A 93 3.96 6.46 -8.04
N ASN A 94 3.35 6.94 -6.96
CA ASN A 94 3.72 8.21 -6.34
C ASN A 94 3.85 8.10 -4.80
N PRO A 95 5.08 8.02 -4.26
CA PRO A 95 6.34 7.76 -4.96
C PRO A 95 6.42 6.32 -5.48
N GLY A 96 7.25 6.06 -6.48
CA GLY A 96 7.61 4.70 -6.88
C GLY A 96 8.51 4.06 -5.82
N VAL A 97 8.13 2.88 -5.31
CA VAL A 97 8.90 2.17 -4.29
C VAL A 97 9.14 0.73 -4.75
N LEU A 98 10.41 0.39 -4.92
CA LEU A 98 10.82 -0.95 -5.36
C LEU A 98 10.77 -1.96 -4.21
N ASN A 99 11.26 -1.58 -3.03
CA ASN A 99 11.25 -2.39 -1.83
C ASN A 99 10.79 -1.54 -0.64
N TRP A 100 9.58 -1.83 -0.14
CA TRP A 100 8.97 -1.04 0.92
C TRP A 100 9.67 -1.29 2.27
N GLY A 101 9.97 -2.55 2.59
CA GLY A 101 10.65 -2.92 3.82
C GLY A 101 12.03 -2.27 3.93
N GLU A 102 12.83 -2.30 2.87
CA GLU A 102 14.11 -1.63 2.81
C GLU A 102 13.97 -0.11 2.99
N SER A 103 12.99 0.50 2.32
CA SER A 103 12.72 1.94 2.44
C SER A 103 12.38 2.34 3.87
N ILE A 104 11.60 1.52 4.57
CA ILE A 104 11.28 1.74 5.98
C ILE A 104 12.52 1.56 6.86
N ARG A 105 13.31 0.49 6.67
CA ARG A 105 14.52 0.23 7.48
C ARG A 105 15.57 1.32 7.34
N ILE A 106 15.79 1.84 6.14
CA ILE A 106 16.68 2.99 5.92
C ILE A 106 16.25 4.22 6.74
N GLY A 107 14.94 4.39 6.94
CA GLY A 107 14.38 5.49 7.72
C GLY A 107 14.35 5.25 9.24
N LEU A 108 14.65 4.04 9.72
CA LEU A 108 14.65 3.75 11.16
C LEU A 108 15.81 4.46 11.87
N PRO A 109 15.59 4.98 13.09
CA PRO A 109 16.67 5.42 13.96
C PRO A 109 17.67 4.28 14.23
N PRO A 110 18.98 4.57 14.38
CA PRO A 110 20.01 3.51 14.59
C PRO A 110 19.67 2.51 15.70
N GLN A 111 19.15 3.01 16.83
CA GLN A 111 18.77 2.15 17.97
C GLN A 111 17.63 1.17 17.63
N MET A 112 16.71 1.54 16.70
CA MET A 112 15.67 0.62 16.24
C MET A 112 16.22 -0.42 15.29
N SER A 113 17.14 -0.03 14.40
CA SER A 113 17.80 -0.96 13.49
C SER A 113 18.61 -2.00 14.26
N GLU A 114 19.40 -1.57 15.25
CA GLU A 114 20.16 -2.45 16.12
C GLU A 114 19.26 -3.41 16.92
N ALA A 115 18.15 -2.89 17.45
CA ALA A 115 17.19 -3.69 18.20
C ALA A 115 16.46 -4.70 17.31
N PHE A 116 16.18 -4.36 16.06
CA PHE A 116 15.56 -5.27 15.10
C PHE A 116 16.45 -6.51 14.84
N GLU A 117 17.75 -6.31 14.69
CA GLU A 117 18.72 -7.40 14.54
C GLU A 117 18.83 -8.30 15.77
N GLN A 118 18.53 -7.76 16.98
CA GLN A 118 18.53 -8.53 18.23
C GLN A 118 17.23 -9.35 18.40
N GLY A 119 16.20 -9.08 17.63
CA GLY A 119 14.96 -9.82 17.62
C GLY A 119 13.76 -9.10 18.23
N PRO A 120 12.59 -9.79 18.28
CA PRO A 120 11.32 -9.16 18.61
C PRO A 120 11.27 -8.50 19.98
N GLU A 121 11.81 -9.15 21.02
CA GLU A 121 11.77 -8.62 22.38
C GLU A 121 12.54 -7.30 22.52
N ALA A 122 13.72 -7.21 21.89
CA ALA A 122 14.54 -6.01 21.92
C ALA A 122 13.90 -4.89 21.12
N PHE A 123 13.39 -5.20 19.93
CA PHE A 123 12.73 -4.22 19.06
C PHE A 123 11.47 -3.64 19.69
N ASP A 124 10.57 -4.51 20.16
CA ASP A 124 9.31 -4.07 20.74
C ASP A 124 9.54 -3.26 22.04
N ALA A 125 10.59 -3.55 22.81
CA ALA A 125 10.97 -2.76 23.99
C ALA A 125 11.41 -1.32 23.62
N VAL A 126 12.21 -1.18 22.56
CA VAL A 126 12.63 0.15 22.05
C VAL A 126 11.43 0.92 21.50
N VAL A 127 10.57 0.25 20.75
CA VAL A 127 9.35 0.84 20.18
C VAL A 127 8.43 1.33 21.30
N GLU A 128 8.23 0.55 22.37
CA GLU A 128 7.38 0.94 23.49
C GLU A 128 7.90 2.19 24.22
N GLN A 129 9.22 2.33 24.37
CA GLN A 129 9.81 3.57 24.89
C GLN A 129 9.51 4.77 23.99
N MET A 130 9.60 4.62 22.68
CA MET A 130 9.30 5.71 21.74
C MET A 130 7.82 6.10 21.79
N ARG A 131 6.92 5.13 21.89
CA ARG A 131 5.47 5.36 22.01
C ARG A 131 5.14 6.16 23.27
N ALA A 132 5.79 5.87 24.37
CA ALA A 132 5.60 6.58 25.65
C ALA A 132 5.96 8.08 25.56
N HIS A 133 6.83 8.45 24.62
CA HIS A 133 7.32 9.83 24.47
C HIS A 133 6.69 10.59 23.29
N SER A 134 5.92 9.92 22.43
CA SER A 134 5.33 10.55 21.25
C SER A 134 3.95 9.97 20.90
N ALA A 135 2.92 10.77 21.10
CA ALA A 135 1.55 10.41 20.72
C ALA A 135 1.42 10.14 19.21
N LEU A 136 2.22 10.79 18.36
CA LEU A 136 2.22 10.57 16.93
C LEU A 136 2.78 9.19 16.59
N VAL A 137 3.88 8.80 17.24
CA VAL A 137 4.49 7.47 17.07
C VAL A 137 3.54 6.38 17.56
N ASP A 138 2.93 6.58 18.73
CA ASP A 138 1.96 5.64 19.29
C ASP A 138 0.76 5.45 18.34
N TRP A 139 0.19 6.55 17.87
CA TRP A 139 -0.91 6.50 16.90
C TRP A 139 -0.51 5.78 15.61
N PHE A 140 0.63 6.16 15.01
CA PHE A 140 1.11 5.58 13.76
C PHE A 140 1.33 4.07 13.87
N LEU A 141 1.95 3.62 14.94
CA LEU A 141 2.24 2.19 15.14
C LEU A 141 0.98 1.37 15.40
N ARG A 142 0.07 1.85 16.24
CA ARG A 142 -1.22 1.18 16.48
C ARG A 142 -2.03 1.07 15.20
N ASP A 143 -2.12 2.15 14.45
CA ASP A 143 -2.85 2.20 13.19
C ASP A 143 -2.23 1.25 12.15
N SER A 144 -0.90 1.25 12.04
CA SER A 144 -0.19 0.39 11.08
C SER A 144 -0.28 -1.10 11.44
N VAL A 145 -0.05 -1.46 12.71
CA VAL A 145 -0.17 -2.84 13.20
C VAL A 145 -1.59 -3.37 12.93
N TRP A 146 -2.61 -2.58 13.27
CA TRP A 146 -4.00 -2.96 13.02
C TRP A 146 -4.31 -3.10 11.52
N LYS A 147 -3.88 -2.14 10.69
CA LYS A 147 -4.15 -2.15 9.24
C LYS A 147 -3.49 -3.31 8.52
N HIS A 148 -2.33 -3.75 9.00
CA HIS A 148 -1.61 -4.90 8.41
C HIS A 148 -2.01 -6.23 9.04
N GLY A 149 -2.86 -6.23 10.08
CA GLY A 149 -3.37 -7.45 10.71
C GLY A 149 -2.30 -8.25 11.43
N VAL A 150 -1.25 -7.60 11.90
CA VAL A 150 -0.15 -8.20 12.68
C VAL A 150 -0.31 -7.90 14.17
N ALA A 151 0.40 -8.63 15.03
CA ALA A 151 0.25 -8.48 16.46
C ALA A 151 1.24 -7.48 17.08
N THR A 152 2.43 -7.34 16.49
CA THR A 152 3.51 -6.52 17.07
C THR A 152 4.14 -5.58 16.03
N PRO A 153 4.85 -4.52 16.47
CA PRO A 153 5.66 -3.69 15.60
C PRO A 153 6.79 -4.46 14.90
N TYR A 154 7.36 -5.48 15.53
CA TYR A 154 8.35 -6.33 14.91
C TYR A 154 7.77 -7.10 13.72
N GLU A 155 6.61 -7.71 13.88
CA GLU A 155 5.88 -8.40 12.80
C GLU A 155 5.49 -7.43 11.67
N LEU A 156 5.20 -6.16 12.00
CA LEU A 156 4.90 -5.14 11.00
C LEU A 156 6.09 -4.92 10.05
N ILE A 157 7.31 -4.86 10.57
CA ILE A 157 8.51 -4.73 9.72
C ILE A 157 8.67 -5.98 8.84
N GLN A 158 8.44 -7.17 9.39
CA GLN A 158 8.49 -8.41 8.59
C GLN A 158 7.43 -8.45 7.49
N GLU A 159 6.23 -7.92 7.75
CA GLU A 159 5.20 -7.80 6.70
C GLU A 159 5.59 -6.79 5.62
N PHE A 160 6.26 -5.71 5.98
CA PHE A 160 6.82 -4.76 5.02
C PHE A 160 7.93 -5.38 4.16
N ASP A 161 8.73 -6.31 4.69
CA ASP A 161 9.78 -7.02 3.93
C ASP A 161 9.23 -7.91 2.82
N ARG A 162 7.96 -8.32 2.91
CA ARG A 162 7.26 -9.03 1.84
C ARG A 162 6.91 -8.13 0.65
N CYS A 163 6.94 -6.82 0.87
CA CYS A 163 6.62 -5.81 -0.13
C CYS A 163 7.88 -5.47 -0.95
N ASP A 164 8.31 -6.43 -1.78
CA ASP A 164 9.50 -6.34 -2.62
C ASP A 164 9.17 -6.63 -4.09
N LEU A 165 9.59 -5.75 -4.99
CA LEU A 165 9.44 -5.84 -6.44
C LEU A 165 10.77 -6.07 -7.16
N THR A 166 11.88 -6.23 -6.44
CA THR A 166 13.24 -6.27 -7.02
C THR A 166 13.32 -7.26 -8.18
N ASP A 167 12.79 -8.47 -8.00
CA ASP A 167 12.82 -9.52 -9.02
C ASP A 167 11.61 -9.48 -9.97
N LEU A 168 10.64 -8.61 -9.71
CA LEU A 168 9.36 -8.58 -10.43
C LEU A 168 9.19 -7.35 -11.32
N ALA A 169 9.83 -6.23 -10.99
CA ALA A 169 9.62 -4.95 -11.67
C ALA A 169 9.86 -5.01 -13.18
N GLY A 170 10.83 -5.82 -13.63
CA GLY A 170 11.12 -6.02 -15.05
C GLY A 170 9.99 -6.71 -15.85
N GLN A 171 8.96 -7.21 -15.18
CA GLN A 171 7.80 -7.87 -15.81
C GLN A 171 6.61 -6.91 -16.00
N ILE A 172 6.72 -5.65 -15.56
CA ILE A 172 5.68 -4.63 -15.76
C ILE A 172 5.67 -4.24 -17.24
N GLU A 173 4.50 -4.38 -17.88
CA GLU A 173 4.27 -4.02 -19.28
C GLU A 173 3.54 -2.66 -19.43
N ALA A 174 2.92 -2.20 -18.34
CA ALA A 174 2.27 -0.88 -18.28
C ALA A 174 3.33 0.24 -18.33
N GLU A 175 2.99 1.36 -19.02
CA GLU A 175 3.82 2.58 -19.03
C GLU A 175 3.82 3.28 -17.67
#